data_7d3f2da228e4ba77f70553ef93dbe32f
#
_entry.id   7d3f2da228e4ba77f70553ef93dbe32f
#
_cell.length_a   1.000
_cell.length_b   1.000
_cell.length_c   1.000
_cell.angle_alpha   90.00
_cell.angle_beta   90.00
_cell.angle_gamma   90.00
#
_symmetry.space_group_name_H-M   'P 1'
#
loop_
_entity.id
_entity.type
_entity.pdbx_description
1 polymer ?
#
loop_
_entity_poly.entity_id
_entity_poly.type
_entity_poly.pdbx_seq_one_letter_code
_entity_poly.pdbx_strand_id
1 'polypeptide(L)'
;TMPSERPDHRLQELWQPIGIVGCITAFNFPMAVFAWNFCLASVCGNSIIWKPSPHATGCADAIKKIWDKVAGEHKELVLVYKGGNDEAIALCKDPNISLVSATGSTQMGKELAPLVSARLGRTLLELGGNNAAIICPTADLDLTVKGVTFSAAGTTGQRCTTLRRAFVHENIYKEFMEKLHAYYATLKVGDPSDASSQ
;
A
#
# COMPACT_ATOMS: atom_id res chain seq x y z
N THR A 1 9.15 -31.85 0.62
CA THR A 1 10.17 -32.90 0.40
C THR A 1 10.23 -33.20 -1.10
N MET A 2 11.41 -33.23 -1.65
CA MET A 2 11.68 -33.51 -3.07
C MET A 2 12.43 -34.83 -3.20
N PRO A 3 12.32 -35.55 -4.34
CA PRO A 3 13.16 -36.73 -4.60
C PRO A 3 14.64 -36.38 -4.58
N SER A 4 15.46 -37.28 -4.07
CA SER A 4 16.91 -37.15 -4.13
C SER A 4 17.48 -38.21 -5.09
N GLU A 5 18.43 -37.82 -5.91
CA GLU A 5 19.20 -38.75 -6.77
C GLU A 5 20.17 -39.60 -5.97
N ARG A 6 20.44 -39.25 -4.71
CA ARG A 6 21.37 -39.98 -3.82
C ARG A 6 20.59 -40.82 -2.82
N PRO A 7 20.87 -42.10 -2.67
CA PRO A 7 20.34 -42.93 -1.60
C PRO A 7 20.69 -42.29 -0.24
N ASP A 8 19.84 -42.47 0.74
CA ASP A 8 20.02 -41.99 2.11
C ASP A 8 20.06 -40.46 2.27
N HIS A 9 19.67 -39.72 1.21
CA HIS A 9 19.54 -38.27 1.26
C HIS A 9 18.07 -37.82 1.19
N ARG A 10 17.74 -36.85 2.02
CA ARG A 10 16.42 -36.20 2.02
C ARG A 10 16.58 -34.72 1.58
N LEU A 11 15.93 -34.34 0.51
CA LEU A 11 15.83 -32.95 0.06
C LEU A 11 14.55 -32.33 0.60
N GLN A 12 14.66 -31.13 1.18
CA GLN A 12 13.55 -30.44 1.79
C GLN A 12 13.72 -28.91 1.66
N GLU A 13 12.67 -28.26 1.18
CA GLU A 13 12.52 -26.80 1.30
C GLU A 13 11.73 -26.48 2.56
N LEU A 14 12.23 -25.57 3.37
CA LEU A 14 11.60 -25.08 4.58
C LEU A 14 11.54 -23.56 4.55
N TRP A 15 10.35 -23.03 4.80
CA TRP A 15 10.17 -21.59 5.01
C TRP A 15 10.59 -21.26 6.44
N GLN A 16 11.42 -20.24 6.56
CA GLN A 16 11.93 -19.77 7.86
C GLN A 16 11.58 -18.30 8.04
N PRO A 17 11.38 -17.83 9.29
CA PRO A 17 11.30 -16.40 9.57
C PRO A 17 12.53 -15.67 9.04
N ILE A 18 12.33 -14.47 8.52
CA ILE A 18 13.42 -13.63 8.01
C ILE A 18 13.95 -12.63 9.04
N GLY A 19 13.29 -12.53 10.20
CA GLY A 19 13.69 -11.67 11.32
C GLY A 19 12.90 -10.35 11.38
N ILE A 20 13.56 -9.22 11.16
CA ILE A 20 12.91 -7.90 11.28
C ILE A 20 12.46 -7.42 9.89
N VAL A 21 11.19 -7.00 9.82
CA VAL A 21 10.60 -6.36 8.65
C VAL A 21 10.47 -4.85 8.92
N GLY A 22 11.09 -4.03 8.10
CA GLY A 22 10.85 -2.59 8.07
C GLY A 22 9.62 -2.28 7.22
N CYS A 23 8.62 -1.61 7.78
CA CYS A 23 7.39 -1.25 7.09
C CYS A 23 7.25 0.28 7.00
N ILE A 24 7.31 0.84 5.80
CA ILE A 24 7.09 2.27 5.54
C ILE A 24 5.72 2.41 4.89
N THR A 25 4.82 3.19 5.49
CA THR A 25 3.46 3.34 5.00
C THR A 25 3.11 4.77 4.61
N ALA A 26 2.29 4.91 3.58
CA ALA A 26 1.73 6.17 3.14
C ALA A 26 0.55 6.63 4.01
N PHE A 27 0.09 7.87 3.79
CA PHE A 27 -0.95 8.50 4.60
C PHE A 27 -2.37 8.07 4.26
N ASN A 28 -2.61 7.61 3.02
CA ASN A 28 -3.95 7.41 2.46
C ASN A 28 -4.69 6.17 3.00
N PHE A 29 -3.95 5.14 3.42
CA PHE A 29 -4.49 3.94 4.09
C PHE A 29 -3.65 3.62 5.33
N PRO A 30 -3.69 4.49 6.36
CA PRO A 30 -2.73 4.46 7.46
C PRO A 30 -2.83 3.21 8.34
N MET A 31 -3.99 2.59 8.43
CA MET A 31 -4.20 1.36 9.18
C MET A 31 -4.05 0.12 8.28
N ALA A 32 -4.73 0.12 7.13
CA ALA A 32 -4.86 -1.08 6.29
C ALA A 32 -3.53 -1.59 5.76
N VAL A 33 -2.65 -0.69 5.28
CA VAL A 33 -1.33 -1.07 4.74
C VAL A 33 -0.42 -1.60 5.85
N PHE A 34 -0.44 -0.99 7.04
CA PHE A 34 0.28 -1.52 8.19
C PHE A 34 -0.26 -2.90 8.59
N ALA A 35 -1.58 -3.03 8.77
CA ALA A 35 -2.19 -4.29 9.19
C ALA A 35 -1.88 -5.44 8.22
N TRP A 36 -1.95 -5.17 6.92
CA TRP A 36 -1.57 -6.13 5.90
C TRP A 36 -0.13 -6.63 6.08
N ASN A 37 0.84 -5.71 6.17
CA ASN A 37 2.25 -6.07 6.37
C ASN A 37 2.47 -6.79 7.71
N PHE A 38 1.88 -6.28 8.79
CA PHE A 38 2.05 -6.83 10.13
C PHE A 38 1.47 -8.24 10.25
N CYS A 39 0.26 -8.47 9.78
CA CYS A 39 -0.37 -9.79 9.87
C CYS A 39 0.44 -10.86 9.12
N LEU A 40 0.96 -10.53 7.93
CA LEU A 40 1.83 -11.44 7.18
C LEU A 40 3.17 -11.66 7.87
N ALA A 41 3.80 -10.60 8.37
CA ALA A 41 5.08 -10.70 9.07
C ALA A 41 4.96 -11.56 10.33
N SER A 42 3.96 -11.27 11.17
CA SER A 42 3.80 -11.92 12.47
C SER A 42 3.41 -13.38 12.36
N VAL A 43 2.49 -13.75 11.46
CA VAL A 43 2.10 -15.16 11.26
C VAL A 43 3.28 -16.01 10.72
N CYS A 44 4.23 -15.37 10.04
CA CYS A 44 5.47 -15.99 9.58
C CYS A 44 6.63 -15.90 10.62
N GLY A 45 6.35 -15.51 11.85
CA GLY A 45 7.33 -15.47 12.95
C GLY A 45 8.31 -14.29 12.90
N ASN A 46 7.94 -13.18 12.26
CA ASN A 46 8.77 -11.99 12.14
C ASN A 46 8.26 -10.84 13.02
N SER A 47 9.17 -9.97 13.44
CA SER A 47 8.84 -8.69 14.06
C SER A 47 8.80 -7.56 13.02
N ILE A 48 8.17 -6.43 13.38
CA ILE A 48 8.02 -5.31 12.46
C ILE A 48 8.43 -3.98 13.11
N ILE A 49 9.23 -3.20 12.39
CA ILE A 49 9.47 -1.79 12.68
C ILE A 49 8.65 -0.98 11.69
N TRP A 50 7.63 -0.31 12.20
CA TRP A 50 6.71 0.47 11.40
C TRP A 50 7.02 1.96 11.42
N LYS A 51 7.38 2.50 10.27
CA LYS A 51 7.53 3.93 10.03
C LYS A 51 6.28 4.45 9.29
N PRO A 52 5.30 5.03 10.02
CA PRO A 52 4.12 5.62 9.40
C PRO A 52 4.47 6.93 8.67
N SER A 53 3.59 7.34 7.75
CA SER A 53 3.65 8.70 7.21
C SER A 53 3.56 9.73 8.33
N PRO A 54 4.31 10.85 8.27
CA PRO A 54 4.17 11.96 9.23
C PRO A 54 2.74 12.50 9.34
N HIS A 55 1.96 12.41 8.25
CA HIS A 55 0.55 12.85 8.21
C HIS A 55 -0.42 11.86 8.86
N ALA A 56 0.04 10.70 9.32
CA ALA A 56 -0.80 9.63 9.88
C ALA A 56 -0.31 9.09 11.23
N THR A 57 0.51 9.85 11.95
CA THR A 57 1.10 9.44 13.23
C THR A 57 0.05 9.19 14.30
N GLY A 58 -1.03 9.96 14.35
CA GLY A 58 -2.14 9.74 15.29
C GLY A 58 -2.83 8.39 15.09
N CYS A 59 -2.97 7.94 13.85
CA CYS A 59 -3.48 6.60 13.55
C CYS A 59 -2.51 5.51 14.04
N ALA A 60 -1.20 5.72 13.84
CA ALA A 60 -0.18 4.79 14.33
C ALA A 60 -0.18 4.67 15.86
N ASP A 61 -0.35 5.78 16.57
CA ASP A 61 -0.47 5.78 18.03
C ASP A 61 -1.70 5.00 18.52
N ALA A 62 -2.82 5.20 17.85
CA ALA A 62 -4.06 4.49 18.20
C ALA A 62 -3.90 2.97 17.99
N ILE A 63 -3.33 2.56 16.87
CA ILE A 63 -3.07 1.14 16.57
C ILE A 63 -2.09 0.55 17.57
N LYS A 64 -0.98 1.25 17.87
CA LYS A 64 0.01 0.77 18.86
C LYS A 64 -0.59 0.59 20.24
N LYS A 65 -1.46 1.52 20.67
CA LYS A 65 -2.18 1.37 21.96
C LYS A 65 -3.09 0.14 21.98
N ILE A 66 -3.78 -0.14 20.87
CA ILE A 66 -4.62 -1.34 20.76
C ILE A 66 -3.75 -2.60 20.83
N TRP A 67 -2.66 -2.61 20.05
CA TRP A 67 -1.71 -3.72 20.06
C TRP A 67 -1.14 -3.99 21.45
N ASP A 68 -0.63 -2.98 22.13
CA ASP A 68 -0.05 -3.10 23.46
C ASP A 68 -1.04 -3.64 24.50
N LYS A 69 -2.33 -3.35 24.31
CA LYS A 69 -3.39 -3.83 25.20
C LYS A 69 -3.68 -5.33 25.01
N VAL A 70 -3.56 -5.84 23.78
CA VAL A 70 -3.98 -7.23 23.44
C VAL A 70 -2.81 -8.20 23.30
N ALA A 71 -1.61 -7.70 23.03
CA ALA A 71 -0.44 -8.51 22.70
C ALA A 71 0.25 -9.20 23.88
N GLY A 72 -0.03 -8.79 25.13
CA GLY A 72 0.60 -9.35 26.32
C GLY A 72 2.13 -9.28 26.25
N GLU A 73 2.78 -10.42 26.33
CA GLU A 73 4.25 -10.54 26.24
C GLU A 73 4.80 -10.28 24.84
N HIS A 74 3.95 -10.28 23.80
CA HIS A 74 4.35 -10.10 22.40
C HIS A 74 4.31 -8.65 21.92
N LYS A 75 4.10 -7.67 22.81
CA LYS A 75 4.00 -6.24 22.43
C LYS A 75 5.22 -5.73 21.67
N GLU A 76 6.40 -6.29 21.90
CA GLU A 76 7.66 -5.90 21.27
C GLU A 76 7.78 -6.37 19.80
N LEU A 77 6.85 -7.20 19.32
CA LEU A 77 6.80 -7.55 17.89
C LEU A 77 6.49 -6.36 16.99
N VAL A 78 5.93 -5.29 17.54
CA VAL A 78 5.62 -4.04 16.82
C VAL A 78 6.31 -2.87 17.48
N LEU A 79 7.24 -2.25 16.74
CA LEU A 79 7.85 -0.98 17.10
C LEU A 79 7.40 0.10 16.14
N VAL A 80 6.90 1.22 16.67
CA VAL A 80 6.54 2.40 15.86
C VAL A 80 7.72 3.37 15.86
N TYR A 81 8.30 3.61 14.68
CA TYR A 81 9.42 4.51 14.45
C TYR A 81 8.94 5.75 13.70
N LYS A 82 8.61 6.81 14.46
CA LYS A 82 8.10 8.06 13.89
C LYS A 82 9.20 8.90 13.30
N GLY A 83 8.90 9.60 12.21
CA GLY A 83 9.82 10.53 11.59
C GLY A 83 9.53 10.76 10.10
N GLY A 84 10.42 11.49 9.44
CA GLY A 84 10.35 11.88 8.04
C GLY A 84 11.18 10.99 7.11
N ASN A 85 11.88 11.64 6.18
CA ASN A 85 12.72 10.95 5.20
C ASN A 85 13.99 10.37 5.83
N ASP A 86 14.59 11.08 6.78
CA ASP A 86 15.85 10.63 7.42
C ASP A 86 15.65 9.31 8.16
N GLU A 87 14.52 9.14 8.84
CA GLU A 87 14.14 7.90 9.51
C GLU A 87 13.84 6.77 8.51
N ALA A 88 13.24 7.09 7.36
CA ALA A 88 13.04 6.11 6.31
C ALA A 88 14.37 5.63 5.72
N ILE A 89 15.32 6.56 5.51
CA ILE A 89 16.67 6.27 5.04
C ILE A 89 17.43 5.44 6.07
N ALA A 90 17.36 5.80 7.37
CA ALA A 90 17.99 5.06 8.45
C ALA A 90 17.49 3.61 8.50
N LEU A 91 16.16 3.41 8.44
CA LEU A 91 15.54 2.10 8.39
C LEU A 91 16.01 1.27 7.17
N CYS A 92 16.14 1.89 5.99
CA CYS A 92 16.61 1.21 4.79
C CYS A 92 18.09 0.80 4.86
N LYS A 93 18.91 1.57 5.57
CA LYS A 93 20.35 1.31 5.73
C LYS A 93 20.69 0.31 6.83
N ASP A 94 19.78 0.04 7.77
CA ASP A 94 20.03 -0.85 8.90
C ASP A 94 20.20 -2.31 8.42
N PRO A 95 21.37 -2.93 8.65
CA PRO A 95 21.63 -4.30 8.20
C PRO A 95 20.81 -5.37 8.93
N ASN A 96 20.22 -5.07 10.08
CA ASN A 96 19.38 -6.00 10.82
C ASN A 96 17.98 -6.14 10.23
N ILE A 97 17.57 -5.23 9.35
CA ILE A 97 16.26 -5.27 8.70
C ILE A 97 16.35 -6.10 7.41
N SER A 98 15.83 -7.31 7.45
CA SER A 98 15.93 -8.28 6.37
C SER A 98 15.10 -7.92 5.13
N LEU A 99 13.93 -7.30 5.34
CA LEU A 99 13.01 -6.85 4.29
C LEU A 99 12.51 -5.45 4.60
N VAL A 100 12.55 -4.57 3.62
CA VAL A 100 11.85 -3.28 3.67
C VAL A 100 10.64 -3.33 2.74
N SER A 101 9.44 -3.30 3.34
CA SER A 101 8.18 -3.11 2.62
C SER A 101 7.81 -1.63 2.66
N ALA A 102 7.79 -0.98 1.52
CA ALA A 102 7.55 0.47 1.44
C ALA A 102 6.43 0.80 0.46
N THR A 103 5.42 1.51 0.98
CA THR A 103 4.29 2.05 0.21
C THR A 103 4.37 3.55 0.16
N GLY A 104 4.40 4.13 -1.05
CA GLY A 104 4.50 5.57 -1.21
C GLY A 104 4.64 6.02 -2.66
N SER A 105 5.32 7.16 -2.87
CA SER A 105 5.54 7.68 -4.22
C SER A 105 6.61 6.88 -4.98
N THR A 106 6.51 6.90 -6.31
CA THR A 106 7.55 6.33 -7.19
C THR A 106 8.91 6.96 -6.92
N GLN A 107 8.96 8.26 -6.60
CA GLN A 107 10.18 8.96 -6.25
C GLN A 107 10.80 8.36 -4.98
N MET A 108 10.01 8.19 -3.92
CA MET A 108 10.47 7.53 -2.69
C MET A 108 11.03 6.13 -2.98
N GLY A 109 10.36 5.33 -3.80
CA GLY A 109 10.85 4.00 -4.17
C GLY A 109 12.20 4.04 -4.87
N LYS A 110 12.41 5.00 -5.78
CA LYS A 110 13.69 5.20 -6.45
C LYS A 110 14.82 5.63 -5.51
N GLU A 111 14.50 6.36 -4.45
CA GLU A 111 15.47 6.79 -3.43
C GLU A 111 15.81 5.69 -2.44
N LEU A 112 14.82 4.92 -1.99
CA LEU A 112 15.01 3.93 -0.93
C LEU A 112 15.54 2.57 -1.43
N ALA A 113 15.09 2.10 -2.60
CA ALA A 113 15.50 0.80 -3.12
C ALA A 113 17.02 0.61 -3.26
N PRO A 114 17.79 1.61 -3.79
CA PRO A 114 19.24 1.49 -3.86
C PRO A 114 19.92 1.33 -2.50
N LEU A 115 19.37 1.97 -1.45
CA LEU A 115 19.94 1.88 -0.10
C LEU A 115 19.82 0.47 0.49
N VAL A 116 18.70 -0.18 0.24
CA VAL A 116 18.48 -1.56 0.67
C VAL A 116 19.30 -2.53 -0.16
N SER A 117 19.36 -2.34 -1.47
CA SER A 117 20.12 -3.18 -2.38
C SER A 117 21.63 -3.10 -2.14
N ALA A 118 22.15 -1.93 -1.74
CA ALA A 118 23.57 -1.74 -1.42
C ALA A 118 24.07 -2.66 -0.28
N ARG A 119 23.17 -3.10 0.61
CA ARG A 119 23.46 -4.04 1.69
C ARG A 119 22.94 -5.46 1.42
N LEU A 120 22.54 -5.76 0.19
CA LEU A 120 21.93 -7.03 -0.25
C LEU A 120 20.62 -7.39 0.49
N GLY A 121 19.91 -6.36 1.01
CA GLY A 121 18.60 -6.51 1.62
C GLY A 121 17.49 -6.69 0.57
N ARG A 122 16.31 -7.07 1.03
CA ARG A 122 15.13 -7.27 0.18
C ARG A 122 14.19 -6.08 0.26
N THR A 123 13.54 -5.75 -0.87
CA THR A 123 12.50 -4.72 -0.93
C THR A 123 11.21 -5.28 -1.49
N LEU A 124 10.08 -4.82 -0.95
CA LEU A 124 8.75 -4.90 -1.53
C LEU A 124 8.24 -3.49 -1.67
N LEU A 125 7.98 -3.05 -2.90
CA LEU A 125 7.64 -1.65 -3.19
C LEU A 125 6.25 -1.57 -3.80
N GLU A 126 5.33 -0.92 -3.09
CA GLU A 126 4.00 -0.56 -3.54
C GLU A 126 3.96 0.94 -3.83
N LEU A 127 4.02 1.31 -5.11
CA LEU A 127 4.26 2.69 -5.53
C LEU A 127 3.06 3.27 -6.25
N GLY A 128 3.16 4.56 -6.62
CA GLY A 128 2.15 5.25 -7.41
C GLY A 128 2.05 4.74 -8.83
N GLY A 129 0.96 5.10 -9.50
CA GLY A 129 0.69 4.77 -10.88
C GLY A 129 0.11 5.96 -11.66
N ASN A 130 0.05 5.83 -12.98
CA ASN A 130 -0.65 6.73 -13.88
C ASN A 130 -1.73 5.93 -14.63
N ASN A 131 -2.70 5.44 -13.86
CA ASN A 131 -3.66 4.45 -14.30
C ASN A 131 -4.60 4.98 -15.37
N ALA A 132 -5.00 4.10 -16.29
CA ALA A 132 -5.83 4.44 -17.44
C ALA A 132 -7.02 3.50 -17.58
N ALA A 133 -8.12 4.03 -18.14
CA ALA A 133 -9.23 3.26 -18.66
C ALA A 133 -9.32 3.46 -20.17
N ILE A 134 -9.65 2.40 -20.89
CA ILE A 134 -9.95 2.43 -22.32
C ILE A 134 -11.43 2.11 -22.48
N ILE A 135 -12.18 3.04 -23.08
CA ILE A 135 -13.64 2.95 -23.22
C ILE A 135 -13.97 2.72 -24.68
N CYS A 136 -14.33 1.48 -24.97
CA CYS A 136 -14.65 1.00 -26.32
C CYS A 136 -16.08 1.38 -26.73
N PRO A 137 -16.40 1.42 -28.04
CA PRO A 137 -17.74 1.76 -28.53
C PRO A 137 -18.86 0.85 -28.02
N THR A 138 -18.51 -0.37 -27.64
CA THR A 138 -19.46 -1.39 -27.12
C THR A 138 -19.62 -1.36 -25.62
N ALA A 139 -19.00 -0.38 -24.91
CA ALA A 139 -19.09 -0.28 -23.47
C ALA A 139 -20.51 0.12 -23.02
N ASP A 140 -20.97 -0.47 -21.92
CA ASP A 140 -22.13 0.03 -21.18
C ASP A 140 -21.75 1.37 -20.55
N LEU A 141 -22.23 2.47 -21.10
CA LEU A 141 -21.84 3.82 -20.67
C LEU A 141 -22.35 4.15 -19.26
N ASP A 142 -23.51 3.64 -18.85
CA ASP A 142 -24.08 3.93 -17.53
C ASP A 142 -23.26 3.25 -16.41
N LEU A 143 -22.82 2.03 -16.65
CA LEU A 143 -21.90 1.32 -15.76
C LEU A 143 -20.49 1.94 -15.78
N THR A 144 -20.01 2.26 -16.99
CA THR A 144 -18.66 2.80 -17.19
C THR A 144 -18.48 4.15 -16.49
N VAL A 145 -19.47 5.05 -16.61
CA VAL A 145 -19.43 6.38 -15.95
C VAL A 145 -19.34 6.24 -14.43
N LYS A 146 -20.12 5.34 -13.83
CA LYS A 146 -20.05 5.06 -12.39
C LYS A 146 -18.67 4.53 -11.99
N GLY A 147 -18.14 3.57 -12.75
CA GLY A 147 -16.82 2.97 -12.52
C GLY A 147 -15.68 3.99 -12.65
N VAL A 148 -15.71 4.81 -13.71
CA VAL A 148 -14.72 5.89 -13.95
C VAL A 148 -14.77 6.92 -12.84
N THR A 149 -15.96 7.37 -12.43
CA THR A 149 -16.14 8.34 -11.36
C THR A 149 -15.62 7.79 -10.03
N PHE A 150 -16.02 6.58 -9.66
CA PHE A 150 -15.53 5.94 -8.43
C PHE A 150 -14.00 5.77 -8.45
N SER A 151 -13.44 5.35 -9.58
CA SER A 151 -11.99 5.12 -9.74
C SER A 151 -11.19 6.42 -9.68
N ALA A 152 -11.76 7.55 -10.13
CA ALA A 152 -11.09 8.84 -10.15
C ALA A 152 -11.28 9.63 -8.84
N ALA A 153 -12.50 9.64 -8.29
CA ALA A 153 -12.87 10.47 -7.13
C ALA A 153 -12.82 9.72 -5.79
N GLY A 154 -12.91 8.38 -5.80
CA GLY A 154 -12.90 7.58 -4.58
C GLY A 154 -11.66 7.84 -3.73
N THR A 155 -11.85 7.99 -2.40
CA THR A 155 -10.79 8.38 -1.45
C THR A 155 -10.11 9.70 -1.86
N THR A 156 -10.91 10.68 -2.33
CA THR A 156 -10.45 11.98 -2.84
C THR A 156 -9.35 11.88 -3.94
N GLY A 157 -9.38 10.81 -4.74
CA GLY A 157 -8.35 10.54 -5.75
C GLY A 157 -6.97 10.17 -5.18
N GLN A 158 -6.89 9.80 -3.90
CA GLN A 158 -5.63 9.56 -3.19
C GLN A 158 -5.25 8.08 -3.10
N ARG A 159 -5.51 7.31 -4.16
CA ARG A 159 -5.09 5.90 -4.26
C ARG A 159 -3.95 5.73 -5.26
N CYS A 160 -3.10 4.74 -5.03
CA CYS A 160 -2.13 4.27 -6.04
C CYS A 160 -2.84 3.82 -7.32
N THR A 161 -4.07 3.33 -7.21
CA THR A 161 -4.94 2.85 -8.30
C THR A 161 -5.89 3.91 -8.86
N THR A 162 -5.85 5.17 -8.37
CA THR A 162 -6.73 6.25 -8.87
C THR A 162 -6.61 6.39 -10.38
N LEU A 163 -7.75 6.42 -11.06
CA LEU A 163 -7.81 6.66 -12.50
C LEU A 163 -7.33 8.08 -12.81
N ARG A 164 -6.34 8.19 -13.69
CA ARG A 164 -5.72 9.46 -14.10
C ARG A 164 -6.03 9.83 -15.53
N ARG A 165 -6.31 8.83 -16.39
CA ARG A 165 -6.51 9.00 -17.83
C ARG A 165 -7.65 8.14 -18.30
N ALA A 166 -8.55 8.69 -19.11
CA ALA A 166 -9.57 7.95 -19.82
C ALA A 166 -9.37 8.13 -21.33
N PHE A 167 -9.20 7.03 -22.04
CA PHE A 167 -9.13 7.00 -23.50
C PHE A 167 -10.49 6.57 -24.03
N VAL A 168 -11.24 7.51 -24.55
CA VAL A 168 -12.62 7.30 -25.01
C VAL A 168 -12.66 7.26 -26.51
N HIS A 169 -13.28 6.21 -27.07
CA HIS A 169 -13.46 6.11 -28.52
C HIS A 169 -14.31 7.28 -29.06
N GLU A 170 -13.92 7.83 -30.21
CA GLU A 170 -14.53 9.04 -30.79
C GLU A 170 -16.05 8.95 -30.99
N ASN A 171 -16.56 7.80 -31.39
CA ASN A 171 -17.98 7.60 -31.67
C ASN A 171 -18.88 7.73 -30.42
N ILE A 172 -18.34 7.55 -29.26
CA ILE A 172 -19.09 7.60 -27.98
C ILE A 172 -18.63 8.76 -27.07
N TYR A 173 -17.63 9.54 -27.52
CA TYR A 173 -17.00 10.56 -26.69
C TYR A 173 -18.01 11.59 -26.17
N LYS A 174 -18.86 12.11 -27.04
CA LYS A 174 -19.84 13.14 -26.67
C LYS A 174 -20.82 12.61 -25.60
N GLU A 175 -21.44 11.46 -25.86
CA GLU A 175 -22.41 10.85 -24.96
C GLU A 175 -21.75 10.50 -23.62
N PHE A 176 -20.55 9.92 -23.66
CA PHE A 176 -19.80 9.59 -22.46
C PHE A 176 -19.52 10.84 -21.62
N MET A 177 -19.07 11.95 -22.22
CA MET A 177 -18.77 13.19 -21.49
C MET A 177 -20.01 13.84 -20.89
N GLU A 178 -21.15 13.83 -21.59
CA GLU A 178 -22.42 14.33 -21.08
C GLU A 178 -22.84 13.53 -19.82
N LYS A 179 -22.81 12.20 -19.89
CA LYS A 179 -23.14 11.33 -18.77
C LYS A 179 -22.14 11.49 -17.60
N LEU A 180 -20.85 11.61 -17.90
CA LEU A 180 -19.81 11.79 -16.90
C LEU A 180 -19.99 13.10 -16.15
N HIS A 181 -20.23 14.21 -16.84
CA HIS A 181 -20.48 15.51 -16.22
C HIS A 181 -21.74 15.47 -15.32
N ALA A 182 -22.83 14.87 -15.81
CA ALA A 182 -24.05 14.72 -15.03
C ALA A 182 -23.81 13.92 -13.76
N TYR A 183 -23.03 12.85 -13.84
CA TYR A 183 -22.71 12.01 -12.67
C TYR A 183 -21.79 12.72 -11.68
N TYR A 184 -20.74 13.42 -12.16
CA TYR A 184 -19.86 14.21 -11.29
C TYR A 184 -20.64 15.32 -10.54
N ALA A 185 -21.65 15.91 -11.17
CA ALA A 185 -22.49 16.92 -10.51
C ALA A 185 -23.29 16.37 -9.32
N THR A 186 -23.44 15.07 -9.20
CA THR A 186 -24.11 14.44 -8.03
C THR A 186 -23.19 14.26 -6.82
N LEU A 187 -21.86 14.38 -6.99
CA LEU A 187 -20.92 14.21 -5.91
C LEU A 187 -20.98 15.38 -4.93
N LYS A 188 -21.07 15.05 -3.66
CA LYS A 188 -21.04 16.04 -2.57
C LYS A 188 -19.64 16.15 -2.00
N VAL A 189 -18.92 17.20 -2.37
CA VAL A 189 -17.58 17.50 -1.84
C VAL A 189 -17.74 18.38 -0.59
N GLY A 190 -17.15 17.94 0.52
CA GLY A 190 -17.27 18.66 1.79
C GLY A 190 -16.29 18.18 2.84
N ASP A 191 -16.54 18.54 4.10
CA ASP A 191 -15.74 18.09 5.23
C ASP A 191 -15.86 16.56 5.38
N PRO A 192 -14.74 15.82 5.51
CA PRO A 192 -14.78 14.37 5.65
C PRO A 192 -15.43 13.89 6.97
N SER A 193 -15.59 14.77 7.96
CA SER A 193 -16.33 14.47 9.20
C SER A 193 -17.84 14.62 9.04
N ASP A 194 -18.32 15.24 7.96
CA ASP A 194 -19.74 15.36 7.64
C ASP A 194 -20.21 14.11 6.90
N ALA A 195 -21.19 13.40 7.49
CA ALA A 195 -21.76 12.17 6.93
C ALA A 195 -22.44 12.38 5.55
N SER A 196 -22.73 13.62 5.15
CA SER A 196 -23.29 13.96 3.84
C SER A 196 -22.23 14.09 2.74
N SER A 197 -20.95 14.19 3.10
CA SER A 197 -19.82 14.24 2.15
C SER A 197 -19.50 12.86 1.57
N GLN A 198 -19.01 12.85 0.33
CA GLN A 198 -18.68 11.63 -0.40
C GLN A 198 -17.19 11.58 -0.78
#